data_a65c8b7b7f707b587749b97e70c3e58e
#
_entry.id   a65c8b7b7f707b587749b97e70c3e58e
#
_cell.length_a   1.000
_cell.length_b   1.000
_cell.length_c   1.000
_cell.angle_alpha   90.00
_cell.angle_beta   90.00
_cell.angle_gamma   90.00
#
_symmetry.space_group_name_H-M   'P 1'
#
loop_
_entity.id
_entity.type
_entity.pdbx_description
1 polymer ?
#
loop_
_entity_poly.entity_id
_entity_poly.type
_entity_poly.pdbx_seq_one_letter_code
_entity_poly.pdbx_strand_id
1 'polypeptide(L)'
;EEAMIPAHSITKLADGMPAFGIVAAVLGVVHTMESISLPPAELGVLIAHALVGTFLGILIGYGFIGPIASALEQKANQMQLMLQCIKATLLASLNNNPPIIAVEFGRKVLFSSQRPTFNQLNEDIQNSKNSPAGESGDTATAAAQAATS
;
A
#
# COMPACT_ATOMS: atom_id res chain seq x y z
N GLU A 1 12.84 4.29 -3.35
CA GLU A 1 12.53 3.15 -4.27
C GLU A 1 12.46 1.82 -3.51
N GLU A 2 13.36 1.54 -2.57
CA GLU A 2 13.35 0.27 -1.80
C GLU A 2 12.04 0.01 -1.04
N ALA A 3 11.39 1.04 -0.52
CA ALA A 3 10.12 0.90 0.21
C ALA A 3 8.94 0.40 -0.66
N MET A 4 9.04 0.46 -1.98
CA MET A 4 8.03 -0.02 -2.92
C MET A 4 8.21 -1.50 -3.30
N ILE A 5 9.38 -2.09 -3.07
CA ILE A 5 9.69 -3.47 -3.46
C ILE A 5 8.73 -4.48 -2.81
N PRO A 6 8.45 -4.44 -1.50
CA PRO A 6 7.54 -5.40 -0.87
C PRO A 6 6.09 -5.24 -1.38
N ALA A 7 5.62 -4.02 -1.60
CA ALA A 7 4.29 -3.77 -2.15
C ALA A 7 4.16 -4.37 -3.56
N HIS A 8 5.14 -4.13 -4.43
CA HIS A 8 5.18 -4.69 -5.79
C HIS A 8 5.22 -6.22 -5.82
N SER A 9 5.96 -6.83 -4.90
CA SER A 9 6.05 -8.30 -4.81
C SER A 9 4.71 -8.93 -4.42
N ILE A 10 3.99 -8.32 -3.46
CA ILE A 10 2.68 -8.78 -3.04
C ILE A 10 1.63 -8.56 -4.14
N THR A 11 1.70 -7.44 -4.87
CA THR A 11 0.82 -7.18 -6.02
C THR A 11 1.00 -8.25 -7.11
N LYS A 12 2.23 -8.60 -7.45
CA LYS A 12 2.52 -9.69 -8.42
C LYS A 12 1.99 -11.04 -7.94
N LEU A 13 2.06 -11.31 -6.64
CA LEU A 13 1.49 -12.52 -6.06
C LEU A 13 -0.04 -12.52 -6.19
N ALA A 14 -0.70 -11.40 -5.87
CA ALA A 14 -2.14 -11.24 -6.02
C ALA A 14 -2.60 -11.50 -7.46
N ASP A 15 -1.88 -10.95 -8.43
CA ASP A 15 -2.19 -11.10 -9.87
C ASP A 15 -1.94 -12.53 -10.36
N GLY A 16 -0.98 -13.25 -9.78
CA GLY A 16 -0.67 -14.63 -10.12
C GLY A 16 -1.66 -15.67 -9.57
N MET A 17 -2.29 -15.40 -8.42
CA MET A 17 -3.17 -16.36 -7.75
C MET A 17 -4.35 -16.84 -8.60
N PRO A 18 -5.08 -15.98 -9.33
CA PRO A 18 -6.14 -16.41 -10.23
C PRO A 18 -5.65 -17.34 -11.35
N ALA A 19 -4.46 -17.07 -11.90
CA ALA A 19 -3.86 -17.91 -12.93
C ALA A 19 -3.56 -19.33 -12.40
N PHE A 20 -3.03 -19.46 -11.18
CA PHE A 20 -2.83 -20.75 -10.53
C PHE A 20 -4.16 -21.47 -10.27
N GLY A 21 -5.21 -20.73 -9.90
CA GLY A 21 -6.56 -21.29 -9.75
C GLY A 21 -7.09 -21.89 -11.05
N ILE A 22 -6.89 -21.21 -12.19
CA ILE A 22 -7.27 -21.74 -13.52
C ILE A 22 -6.47 -23.00 -13.86
N VAL A 23 -5.16 -23.01 -13.63
CA VAL A 23 -4.31 -24.18 -13.86
C VAL A 23 -4.79 -25.37 -13.03
N ALA A 24 -5.09 -25.15 -11.74
CA ALA A 24 -5.63 -26.19 -10.86
C ALA A 24 -6.96 -26.74 -11.37
N ALA A 25 -7.86 -25.89 -11.88
CA ALA A 25 -9.12 -26.34 -12.45
C ALA A 25 -8.93 -27.19 -13.70
N VAL A 26 -8.04 -26.76 -14.61
CA VAL A 26 -7.74 -27.52 -15.85
C VAL A 26 -7.16 -28.90 -15.50
N LEU A 27 -6.22 -28.97 -14.54
CA LEU A 27 -5.67 -30.26 -14.07
C LEU A 27 -6.76 -31.13 -13.44
N GLY A 28 -7.68 -30.55 -12.68
CA GLY A 28 -8.82 -31.26 -12.12
C GLY A 28 -9.74 -31.85 -13.20
N VAL A 29 -10.02 -31.07 -14.26
CA VAL A 29 -10.82 -31.57 -15.39
C VAL A 29 -10.09 -32.69 -16.16
N VAL A 30 -8.77 -32.56 -16.37
CA VAL A 30 -7.97 -33.60 -17.01
C VAL A 30 -8.06 -34.89 -16.20
N HIS A 31 -7.90 -34.82 -14.87
CA HIS A 31 -8.05 -36.00 -13.99
C HIS A 31 -9.46 -36.61 -14.06
N THR A 32 -10.48 -35.78 -14.19
CA THR A 32 -11.87 -36.22 -14.37
C THR A 32 -12.06 -37.04 -15.66
N MET A 33 -11.34 -36.67 -16.73
CA MET A 33 -11.40 -37.40 -18.00
C MET A 33 -10.88 -38.86 -17.92
N GLU A 34 -9.95 -39.11 -17.01
CA GLU A 34 -9.49 -40.49 -16.74
C GLU A 34 -10.61 -41.38 -16.16
N SER A 35 -11.61 -40.76 -15.55
CA SER A 35 -12.74 -41.41 -14.87
C SER A 35 -14.04 -41.39 -15.69
N ILE A 36 -13.99 -41.20 -17.01
CA ILE A 36 -15.15 -41.01 -17.89
C ILE A 36 -16.12 -42.20 -17.89
N SER A 37 -15.68 -43.36 -17.45
CA SER A 37 -16.49 -44.59 -17.32
C SER A 37 -17.38 -44.60 -16.07
N LEU A 38 -17.23 -43.62 -15.15
CA LEU A 38 -18.02 -43.54 -13.93
C LEU A 38 -19.44 -43.04 -14.21
N PRO A 39 -20.40 -43.32 -13.31
CA PRO A 39 -21.75 -42.79 -13.39
C PRO A 39 -21.74 -41.25 -13.42
N PRO A 40 -22.68 -40.60 -14.13
CA PRO A 40 -22.74 -39.15 -14.26
C PRO A 40 -22.76 -38.40 -12.91
N ALA A 41 -23.35 -38.98 -11.88
CA ALA A 41 -23.38 -38.40 -10.55
C ALA A 41 -22.00 -38.26 -9.90
N GLU A 42 -21.15 -39.27 -10.04
CA GLU A 42 -19.78 -39.27 -9.52
C GLU A 42 -18.89 -38.33 -10.34
N LEU A 43 -19.07 -38.35 -11.66
CA LEU A 43 -18.36 -37.45 -12.56
C LEU A 43 -18.66 -35.99 -12.24
N GLY A 44 -19.93 -35.64 -11.91
CA GLY A 44 -20.33 -34.31 -11.49
C GLY A 44 -19.62 -33.83 -10.22
N VAL A 45 -19.42 -34.71 -9.25
CA VAL A 45 -18.69 -34.39 -8.02
C VAL A 45 -17.21 -34.09 -8.31
N LEU A 46 -16.55 -34.84 -9.17
CA LEU A 46 -15.16 -34.60 -9.57
C LEU A 46 -14.99 -33.25 -10.29
N ILE A 47 -15.91 -32.93 -11.19
CA ILE A 47 -15.91 -31.62 -11.89
C ILE A 47 -16.14 -30.48 -10.88
N ALA A 48 -17.06 -30.64 -9.93
CA ALA A 48 -17.30 -29.63 -8.89
C ALA A 48 -16.04 -29.37 -8.06
N HIS A 49 -15.30 -30.39 -7.66
CA HIS A 49 -14.03 -30.24 -6.95
C HIS A 49 -12.97 -29.53 -7.80
N ALA A 50 -12.88 -29.80 -9.09
CA ALA A 50 -11.97 -29.10 -9.99
C ALA A 50 -12.24 -27.59 -10.05
N LEU A 51 -13.52 -27.19 -10.08
CA LEU A 51 -13.92 -25.78 -10.14
C LEU A 51 -13.65 -25.02 -8.84
N VAL A 52 -13.59 -25.69 -7.69
CA VAL A 52 -13.23 -25.06 -6.41
C VAL A 52 -11.85 -24.41 -6.46
N GLY A 53 -10.90 -24.99 -7.19
CA GLY A 53 -9.57 -24.43 -7.37
C GLY A 53 -9.59 -23.04 -8.00
N THR A 54 -10.40 -22.84 -9.05
CA THR A 54 -10.57 -21.51 -9.68
C THR A 54 -11.18 -20.51 -8.72
N PHE A 55 -12.26 -20.90 -8.04
CA PHE A 55 -12.93 -20.05 -7.07
C PHE A 55 -11.98 -19.61 -5.95
N LEU A 56 -11.23 -20.55 -5.38
CA LEU A 56 -10.30 -20.26 -4.29
C LEU A 56 -9.15 -19.36 -4.76
N GLY A 57 -8.60 -19.57 -5.95
CA GLY A 57 -7.56 -18.74 -6.53
C GLY A 57 -7.99 -17.28 -6.69
N ILE A 58 -9.20 -17.05 -7.21
CA ILE A 58 -9.78 -15.71 -7.37
C ILE A 58 -10.08 -15.09 -6.01
N LEU A 59 -10.68 -15.84 -5.08
CA LEU A 59 -11.03 -15.35 -3.76
C LEU A 59 -9.80 -14.91 -2.97
N ILE A 60 -8.75 -15.72 -2.94
CA ILE A 60 -7.52 -15.39 -2.23
C ILE A 60 -6.79 -14.23 -2.93
N GLY A 61 -6.64 -14.28 -4.24
CA GLY A 61 -5.92 -13.27 -5.00
C GLY A 61 -6.56 -11.88 -4.88
N TYR A 62 -7.80 -11.75 -5.27
CA TYR A 62 -8.49 -10.45 -5.30
C TYR A 62 -9.23 -10.12 -3.99
N GLY A 63 -9.69 -11.12 -3.24
CA GLY A 63 -10.43 -10.88 -2.01
C GLY A 63 -9.55 -10.55 -0.81
N PHE A 64 -8.37 -11.15 -0.71
CA PHE A 64 -7.49 -10.98 0.44
C PHE A 64 -6.16 -10.32 0.09
N ILE A 65 -5.40 -10.87 -0.85
CA ILE A 65 -4.04 -10.38 -1.13
C ILE A 65 -4.08 -9.02 -1.83
N GLY A 66 -5.02 -8.79 -2.75
CA GLY A 66 -5.18 -7.53 -3.46
C GLY A 66 -5.37 -6.31 -2.55
N PRO A 67 -6.34 -6.31 -1.62
CA PRO A 67 -6.51 -5.22 -0.67
C PRO A 67 -5.29 -4.97 0.22
N ILE A 68 -4.59 -6.04 0.65
CA ILE A 68 -3.36 -5.93 1.45
C ILE A 68 -2.26 -5.26 0.62
N ALA A 69 -2.08 -5.68 -0.64
CA ALA A 69 -1.11 -5.09 -1.55
C ALA A 69 -1.36 -3.59 -1.75
N SER A 70 -2.62 -3.20 -1.98
CA SER A 70 -3.02 -1.80 -2.13
C SER A 70 -2.78 -0.96 -0.88
N ALA A 71 -3.04 -1.51 0.30
CA ALA A 71 -2.77 -0.82 1.57
C ALA A 71 -1.27 -0.59 1.79
N LEU A 72 -0.43 -1.58 1.46
CA LEU A 72 1.02 -1.46 1.52
C LEU A 72 1.56 -0.43 0.52
N GLU A 73 1.02 -0.41 -0.69
CA GLU A 73 1.40 0.58 -1.71
C GLU A 73 1.05 2.00 -1.28
N GLN A 74 -0.12 2.21 -0.70
CA GLN A 74 -0.52 3.51 -0.16
C GLN A 74 0.42 3.98 0.96
N LYS A 75 0.80 3.10 1.90
CA LYS A 75 1.76 3.43 2.96
C LYS A 75 3.15 3.76 2.39
N ALA A 76 3.63 2.99 1.42
CA ALA A 76 4.92 3.24 0.77
C ALA A 76 4.92 4.59 0.04
N ASN A 77 3.83 4.93 -0.66
CA ASN A 77 3.67 6.22 -1.33
C ASN A 77 3.64 7.39 -0.34
N GLN A 78 2.96 7.26 0.79
CA GLN A 78 2.96 8.28 1.85
C GLN A 78 4.35 8.54 2.41
N MET A 79 5.12 7.47 2.69
CA MET A 79 6.50 7.60 3.17
C MET A 79 7.40 8.27 2.13
N GLN A 80 7.25 7.92 0.85
CA GLN A 80 8.01 8.55 -0.24
C GLN A 80 7.69 10.05 -0.36
N LEU A 81 6.43 10.44 -0.25
CA LEU A 81 6.03 11.85 -0.27
C LEU A 81 6.61 12.63 0.91
N MET A 82 6.64 12.04 2.11
CA MET A 82 7.26 12.66 3.28
C MET A 82 8.75 12.94 3.04
N LEU A 83 9.47 11.95 2.49
CA LEU A 83 10.89 12.12 2.15
C LEU A 83 11.10 13.17 1.05
N GLN A 84 10.23 13.24 0.05
CA GLN A 84 10.28 14.28 -0.98
C GLN A 84 10.02 15.68 -0.41
N CYS A 85 9.08 15.80 0.53
CA CYS A 85 8.80 17.03 1.24
C CYS A 85 10.04 17.54 2.00
N ILE A 86 10.68 16.65 2.78
CA ILE A 86 11.92 16.96 3.50
C ILE A 86 13.03 17.39 2.52
N LYS A 87 13.22 16.62 1.45
CA LYS A 87 14.21 16.93 0.41
C LYS A 87 13.97 18.30 -0.22
N ALA A 88 12.72 18.64 -0.58
CA ALA A 88 12.38 19.92 -1.19
C ALA A 88 12.64 21.09 -0.23
N THR A 89 12.30 20.92 1.04
CA THR A 89 12.54 21.95 2.08
C THR A 89 14.03 22.17 2.30
N LEU A 90 14.83 21.09 2.40
CA LEU A 90 16.27 21.20 2.57
C LEU A 90 16.96 21.84 1.37
N LEU A 91 16.59 21.46 0.15
CA LEU A 91 17.14 22.08 -1.07
C LEU A 91 16.79 23.56 -1.16
N ALA A 92 15.56 23.95 -0.81
CA ALA A 92 15.16 25.35 -0.78
C ALA A 92 15.93 26.15 0.28
N SER A 93 16.22 25.54 1.43
CA SER A 93 17.04 26.16 2.49
C SER A 93 18.48 26.37 2.07
N LEU A 94 19.08 25.39 1.36
CA LEU A 94 20.44 25.48 0.83
C LEU A 94 20.60 26.58 -0.22
N ASN A 95 19.53 26.91 -0.94
CA ASN A 95 19.53 28.01 -1.92
C ASN A 95 19.34 29.41 -1.30
N ASN A 96 19.63 29.57 -0.01
CA ASN A 96 19.53 30.82 0.75
C ASN A 96 18.11 31.44 0.75
N ASN A 97 17.07 30.65 0.53
CA ASN A 97 15.69 31.14 0.67
C ASN A 97 15.33 31.36 2.16
N PRO A 98 14.51 32.38 2.48
CA PRO A 98 13.97 32.55 3.83
C PRO A 98 13.28 31.26 4.34
N PRO A 99 13.36 30.92 5.63
CA PRO A 99 12.81 29.67 6.18
C PRO A 99 11.34 29.44 5.83
N ILE A 100 10.52 30.49 5.83
CA ILE A 100 9.09 30.43 5.48
C ILE A 100 8.90 29.97 4.03
N ILE A 101 9.73 30.47 3.11
CA ILE A 101 9.67 30.08 1.69
C ILE A 101 10.16 28.64 1.52
N ALA A 102 11.21 28.23 2.22
CA ALA A 102 11.73 26.85 2.15
C ALA A 102 10.66 25.83 2.59
N VAL A 103 9.94 26.12 3.66
CA VAL A 103 8.85 25.23 4.15
C VAL A 103 7.65 25.25 3.19
N GLU A 104 7.35 26.38 2.53
CA GLU A 104 6.30 26.44 1.50
C GLU A 104 6.62 25.57 0.28
N PHE A 105 7.89 25.45 -0.12
CA PHE A 105 8.30 24.48 -1.14
C PHE A 105 7.99 23.05 -0.71
N GLY A 106 8.29 22.68 0.52
CA GLY A 106 7.93 21.37 1.08
C GLY A 106 6.41 21.15 1.08
N ARG A 107 5.64 22.12 1.54
CA ARG A 107 4.17 22.05 1.57
C ARG A 107 3.56 21.79 0.18
N LYS A 108 4.11 22.40 -0.87
CA LYS A 108 3.62 22.23 -2.26
C LYS A 108 3.85 20.82 -2.83
N VAL A 109 4.78 20.05 -2.29
CA VAL A 109 5.02 18.67 -2.69
C VAL A 109 3.92 17.73 -2.18
N LEU A 110 3.23 18.08 -1.09
CA LEU A 110 2.16 17.28 -0.51
C LEU A 110 0.89 17.30 -1.39
N PHE A 111 0.17 16.17 -1.39
CA PHE A 111 -1.14 16.10 -2.04
C PHE A 111 -2.11 17.13 -1.43
N SER A 112 -3.02 17.65 -2.24
CA SER A 112 -4.00 18.66 -1.81
C SER A 112 -4.86 18.22 -0.63
N SER A 113 -5.13 16.91 -0.50
CA SER A 113 -5.88 16.32 0.60
C SER A 113 -5.14 16.28 1.94
N GLN A 114 -3.81 16.29 1.91
CA GLN A 114 -2.94 16.25 3.10
C GLN A 114 -2.18 17.55 3.33
N ARG A 115 -2.39 18.53 2.47
CA ARG A 115 -1.70 19.82 2.50
C ARG A 115 -2.33 20.73 3.56
N PRO A 116 -1.62 21.12 4.63
CA PRO A 116 -2.11 22.13 5.56
C PRO A 116 -2.33 23.48 4.86
N THR A 117 -3.24 24.28 5.34
CA THR A 117 -3.43 25.63 4.82
C THR A 117 -2.20 26.50 5.15
N PHE A 118 -1.98 27.56 4.36
CA PHE A 118 -0.86 28.47 4.60
C PHE A 118 -0.90 29.10 6.00
N ASN A 119 -2.10 29.42 6.50
CA ASN A 119 -2.28 30.00 7.83
C ASN A 119 -1.89 29.01 8.94
N GLN A 120 -2.31 27.76 8.84
CA GLN A 120 -1.93 26.71 9.77
C GLN A 120 -0.40 26.51 9.79
N LEU A 121 0.23 26.43 8.61
CA LEU A 121 1.67 26.29 8.52
C LEU A 121 2.40 27.48 9.18
N ASN A 122 1.91 28.70 8.97
CA ASN A 122 2.52 29.89 9.55
C ASN A 122 2.37 29.93 11.08
N GLU A 123 1.23 29.51 11.61
CA GLU A 123 1.00 29.34 13.05
C GLU A 123 1.93 28.29 13.65
N ASP A 124 2.11 27.14 13.01
CA ASP A 124 3.00 26.07 13.44
C ASP A 124 4.47 26.53 13.47
N ILE A 125 4.91 27.29 12.47
CA ILE A 125 6.25 27.87 12.44
C ILE A 125 6.44 28.89 13.57
N GLN A 126 5.44 29.71 13.85
CA GLN A 126 5.51 30.69 14.95
C GLN A 126 5.55 29.99 16.30
N ASN A 127 4.73 28.97 16.48
CA ASN A 127 4.70 28.15 17.70
C ASN A 127 6.03 27.42 17.92
N SER A 128 6.62 26.85 16.86
CA SER A 128 7.94 26.22 16.91
C SER A 128 9.08 27.18 17.27
N LYS A 129 8.99 28.45 16.87
CA LYS A 129 9.96 29.49 17.27
C LYS A 129 9.82 29.90 18.72
N ASN A 130 8.61 29.82 19.27
CA ASN A 130 8.30 30.22 20.65
C ASN A 130 8.46 29.07 21.66
N SER A 131 8.58 27.82 21.19
CA SER A 131 8.89 26.66 22.05
C SER A 131 10.40 26.60 22.31
N PRO A 132 10.85 26.53 23.57
CA PRO A 132 12.25 26.31 23.88
C PRO A 132 12.69 24.97 23.31
N ALA A 133 13.87 24.95 22.66
CA ALA A 133 14.45 23.81 21.97
C ALA A 133 14.76 22.64 22.93
N GLY A 134 13.75 21.86 23.25
CA GLY A 134 13.88 20.73 24.19
C GLY A 134 12.81 19.64 24.08
N GLU A 135 11.67 19.89 23.41
CA GLU A 135 10.50 19.00 23.49
C GLU A 135 10.03 18.40 22.14
N SER A 136 10.87 18.43 21.12
CA SER A 136 10.51 17.92 19.78
C SER A 136 10.68 16.38 19.62
N GLY A 137 10.93 15.62 20.70
CA GLY A 137 11.06 14.16 20.67
C GLY A 137 9.75 13.38 20.87
N ASP A 138 8.80 13.93 21.63
CA ASP A 138 7.65 13.15 22.10
C ASP A 138 6.40 13.17 21.17
N THR A 139 6.24 14.18 20.33
CA THR A 139 5.08 14.26 19.44
C THR A 139 5.15 13.30 18.24
N ALA A 140 6.35 12.94 17.81
CA ALA A 140 6.53 11.95 16.73
C ALA A 140 6.19 10.52 17.22
N THR A 141 6.43 10.22 18.49
CA THR A 141 6.14 8.92 19.09
C THR A 141 4.65 8.74 19.39
N ALA A 142 3.95 9.81 19.77
CA ALA A 142 2.52 9.80 20.01
C ALA A 142 1.71 9.63 18.70
N ALA A 143 2.14 10.26 17.60
CA ALA A 143 1.52 10.10 16.28
C ALA A 143 1.72 8.69 15.70
N ALA A 144 2.86 8.05 15.97
CA ALA A 144 3.13 6.68 15.55
C ALA A 144 2.29 5.64 16.33
N GLN A 145 1.99 5.91 17.60
CA GLN A 145 1.16 5.02 18.45
C GLN A 145 -0.34 5.13 18.13
N ALA A 146 -0.83 6.30 17.74
CA ALA A 146 -2.23 6.49 17.33
C ALA A 146 -2.57 5.84 15.97
N ALA A 147 -1.57 5.52 15.15
CA ALA A 147 -1.76 4.88 13.85
C ALA A 147 -1.77 3.33 13.93
N THR A 148 -1.52 2.75 15.12
CA THR A 148 -1.50 1.30 15.34
C THR A 148 -2.66 0.80 16.23
N SER A 149 -3.59 1.67 16.60
CA SER A 149 -4.82 1.38 17.33
C SER A 149 -6.03 1.49 16.43
#